data_0ba7a5712396ec5300f19b5addf502e5
#
_entry.id   0ba7a5712396ec5300f19b5addf502e5
#
_cell.length_a   1.000
_cell.length_b   1.000
_cell.length_c   1.000
_cell.angle_alpha   90.00
_cell.angle_beta   90.00
_cell.angle_gamma   90.00
#
_symmetry.space_group_name_H-M   'P 1'
#
loop_
_entity.id
_entity.type
_entity.pdbx_description
1 polymer ?
#
loop_
_entity_poly.entity_id
_entity_poly.type
_entity_poly.pdbx_seq_one_letter_code
_entity_poly.pdbx_strand_id
1 'polypeptide(L)'
;MQRITTNLKTELRQNRNLVFVVFVFCMMAVLSFCATSNMQDSMAADATKFQPGNIISDAVMANSSAMSLQEIQNFLDSKNKCDNRDYNLYLQYTKAHPNIQWHWEGEPYNGHFVCLAQERFSDGVEIGYGQTAAEIIYGAAQEYRINPQVLIVLLQKESSLITDKVPNTHDYRQATGYGCPDTAACDSKYYGFKNQIYRAAELFRYTLDHGYSL
;
A
#
# COMPACT_ATOMS: atom_id res chain seq x y z
N MET A 1 59.45 35.87 -22.27
CA MET A 1 58.82 34.65 -21.68
C MET A 1 57.89 34.95 -20.49
N GLN A 2 58.14 35.96 -19.67
CA GLN A 2 57.32 36.22 -18.45
C GLN A 2 55.89 36.79 -18.71
N ARG A 3 55.62 37.48 -19.83
CA ARG A 3 54.30 38.07 -20.11
C ARG A 3 53.22 37.04 -20.54
N ILE A 4 53.62 35.92 -21.12
CA ILE A 4 52.67 34.91 -21.60
C ILE A 4 52.15 34.06 -20.43
N THR A 5 52.97 33.78 -19.44
CA THR A 5 52.59 32.97 -18.26
C THR A 5 51.66 33.71 -17.32
N THR A 6 51.66 35.06 -17.24
CA THR A 6 50.75 35.86 -16.42
C THR A 6 49.35 35.90 -17.02
N ASN A 7 49.21 36.03 -18.34
CA ASN A 7 47.88 36.03 -18.98
C ASN A 7 47.16 34.66 -18.85
N LEU A 8 47.89 33.58 -18.99
CA LEU A 8 47.30 32.23 -18.88
C LEU A 8 46.79 31.93 -17.46
N LYS A 9 47.51 32.40 -16.42
CA LYS A 9 47.08 32.25 -15.02
C LYS A 9 45.86 33.07 -14.69
N THR A 10 45.71 34.26 -15.30
CA THR A 10 44.54 35.13 -15.09
C THR A 10 43.29 34.56 -15.76
N GLU A 11 43.41 34.03 -16.98
CA GLU A 11 42.31 33.36 -17.69
C GLU A 11 41.83 32.11 -16.98
N LEU A 12 42.74 31.25 -16.48
CA LEU A 12 42.41 30.05 -15.75
C LEU A 12 41.73 30.35 -14.41
N ARG A 13 42.10 31.49 -13.78
CA ARG A 13 41.49 31.91 -12.52
C ARG A 13 40.09 32.49 -12.75
N GLN A 14 39.87 33.21 -13.85
CA GLN A 14 38.57 33.76 -14.22
C GLN A 14 37.58 32.67 -14.64
N ASN A 15 38.02 31.64 -15.40
CA ASN A 15 37.22 30.52 -15.76
C ASN A 15 36.82 29.66 -14.55
N ARG A 16 37.72 29.49 -13.57
CA ARG A 16 37.45 28.75 -12.32
C ARG A 16 36.40 29.43 -11.45
N ASN A 17 36.43 30.77 -11.41
CA ASN A 17 35.41 31.53 -10.67
C ASN A 17 34.06 31.49 -11.39
N LEU A 18 34.03 31.50 -12.72
CA LEU A 18 32.80 31.37 -13.49
C LEU A 18 32.16 29.97 -13.32
N VAL A 19 32.97 28.92 -13.38
CA VAL A 19 32.49 27.56 -13.13
C VAL A 19 31.96 27.40 -11.71
N PHE A 20 32.62 28.01 -10.71
CA PHE A 20 32.15 27.97 -9.34
C PHE A 20 30.84 28.71 -9.15
N VAL A 21 30.67 29.89 -9.75
CA VAL A 21 29.43 30.67 -9.70
C VAL A 21 28.28 29.89 -10.37
N VAL A 22 28.49 29.31 -11.54
CA VAL A 22 27.50 28.49 -12.24
C VAL A 22 27.11 27.27 -11.39
N PHE A 23 28.09 26.61 -10.76
CA PHE A 23 27.82 25.46 -9.90
C PHE A 23 27.01 25.83 -8.66
N VAL A 24 27.29 26.97 -8.01
CA VAL A 24 26.49 27.47 -6.88
C VAL A 24 25.08 27.85 -7.31
N PHE A 25 24.90 28.47 -8.49
CA PHE A 25 23.57 28.77 -9.01
C PHE A 25 22.76 27.51 -9.35
N CYS A 26 23.40 26.51 -9.95
CA CYS A 26 22.77 25.21 -10.20
C CYS A 26 22.38 24.51 -8.89
N MET A 27 23.25 24.51 -7.87
CA MET A 27 22.94 23.96 -6.56
C MET A 27 21.80 24.70 -5.87
N MET A 28 21.74 26.03 -5.96
CA MET A 28 20.62 26.79 -5.39
C MET A 28 19.32 26.56 -6.15
N ALA A 29 19.36 26.41 -7.48
CA ALA A 29 18.19 26.05 -8.27
C ALA A 29 17.66 24.66 -7.94
N VAL A 30 18.54 23.67 -7.72
CA VAL A 30 18.16 22.32 -7.30
C VAL A 30 17.58 22.32 -5.88
N LEU A 31 18.16 23.10 -4.95
CA LEU A 31 17.64 23.24 -3.59
C LEU A 31 16.27 23.97 -3.57
N SER A 32 16.05 24.95 -4.44
CA SER A 32 14.76 25.62 -4.58
C SER A 32 13.70 24.71 -5.21
N PHE A 33 14.09 23.80 -6.10
CA PHE A 33 13.18 22.81 -6.70
C PHE A 33 12.82 21.68 -5.74
N CYS A 34 13.71 21.31 -4.82
CA CYS A 34 13.42 20.34 -3.75
C CYS A 34 12.55 20.91 -2.62
N ALA A 35 12.46 22.22 -2.45
CA ALA A 35 11.69 22.84 -1.38
C ALA A 35 10.19 23.02 -1.71
N THR A 36 9.76 22.71 -2.94
CA THR A 36 8.35 22.63 -3.32
C THR A 36 7.79 21.21 -3.31
N SER A 37 8.42 20.27 -2.61
CA SER A 37 7.80 18.99 -2.31
C SER A 37 6.59 19.26 -1.41
N ASN A 38 5.44 19.17 -2.02
CA ASN A 38 4.10 19.19 -1.48
C ASN A 38 4.04 18.83 0.00
N MET A 39 3.95 19.82 0.87
CA MET A 39 3.16 19.68 2.08
C MET A 39 1.72 19.50 1.59
N GLN A 40 1.32 18.27 1.36
CA GLN A 40 -0.07 17.92 1.33
C GLN A 40 -0.57 18.23 2.75
N ASP A 41 -1.16 19.41 2.93
CA ASP A 41 -1.97 19.69 4.10
C ASP A 41 -2.94 18.52 4.23
N SER A 42 -2.75 17.73 5.28
CA SER A 42 -3.77 16.79 5.69
C SER A 42 -4.95 17.63 6.13
N MET A 43 -5.82 17.96 5.20
CA MET A 43 -7.07 18.64 5.49
C MET A 43 -7.83 17.73 6.45
N ALA A 44 -7.82 18.07 7.73
CA ALA A 44 -8.68 17.44 8.68
C ALA A 44 -10.12 17.51 8.14
N ALA A 45 -10.77 16.37 8.03
CA ALA A 45 -12.13 16.32 7.50
C ALA A 45 -13.01 17.24 8.34
N ASP A 46 -13.67 18.19 7.69
CA ASP A 46 -14.57 19.13 8.36
C ASP A 46 -15.82 18.37 8.82
N ALA A 47 -15.88 18.09 10.09
CA ALA A 47 -16.98 17.33 10.69
C ALA A 47 -18.37 17.99 10.47
N THR A 48 -18.41 19.29 10.19
CA THR A 48 -19.68 19.99 9.90
C THR A 48 -20.24 19.66 8.51
N LYS A 49 -19.40 19.09 7.62
CA LYS A 49 -19.79 18.65 6.28
C LYS A 49 -20.13 17.15 6.22
N PHE A 50 -20.05 16.46 7.36
CA PHE A 50 -20.40 15.05 7.41
C PHE A 50 -21.88 14.83 7.11
N GLN A 51 -22.16 14.02 6.09
CA GLN A 51 -23.52 13.62 5.73
C GLN A 51 -23.64 12.11 5.96
N PRO A 52 -24.41 11.66 6.96
CA PRO A 52 -24.72 10.25 7.15
C PRO A 52 -25.35 9.68 5.85
N GLY A 53 -24.80 8.60 5.30
CA GLY A 53 -25.24 8.01 4.03
C GLY A 53 -24.53 8.55 2.79
N ASN A 54 -23.65 9.58 2.91
CA ASN A 54 -22.79 10.03 1.83
C ASN A 54 -21.35 10.21 2.32
N ILE A 55 -20.75 9.13 2.80
CA ILE A 55 -19.38 9.12 3.35
C ILE A 55 -18.35 9.26 2.23
N ILE A 56 -18.66 8.71 1.07
CA ILE A 56 -17.84 8.77 -0.15
C ILE A 56 -18.77 8.92 -1.36
N SER A 57 -18.45 9.83 -2.27
CA SER A 57 -19.24 9.98 -3.50
C SER A 57 -18.93 8.85 -4.50
N ASP A 58 -19.90 8.50 -5.35
CA ASP A 58 -19.74 7.49 -6.40
C ASP A 58 -18.56 7.82 -7.32
N ALA A 59 -18.36 9.10 -7.63
CA ALA A 59 -17.22 9.54 -8.45
C ALA A 59 -15.87 9.26 -7.80
N VAL A 60 -15.74 9.43 -6.48
CA VAL A 60 -14.52 9.11 -5.73
C VAL A 60 -14.37 7.60 -5.61
N MET A 61 -15.46 6.87 -5.35
CA MET A 61 -15.46 5.41 -5.23
C MET A 61 -15.10 4.72 -6.57
N ALA A 62 -15.52 5.29 -7.69
CA ALA A 62 -15.22 4.78 -9.03
C ALA A 62 -13.86 5.24 -9.60
N ASN A 63 -13.08 6.05 -8.89
CA ASN A 63 -11.80 6.56 -9.36
C ASN A 63 -10.67 5.51 -9.26
N SER A 64 -10.57 4.63 -10.23
CA SER A 64 -9.52 3.60 -10.27
C SER A 64 -8.10 4.16 -10.46
N SER A 65 -7.97 5.43 -10.86
CA SER A 65 -6.68 6.11 -11.04
C SER A 65 -6.21 6.86 -9.79
N ALA A 66 -6.91 6.72 -8.65
CA ALA A 66 -6.57 7.44 -7.41
C ALA A 66 -5.20 7.10 -6.85
N MET A 67 -4.67 5.93 -7.17
CA MET A 67 -3.29 5.52 -6.86
C MET A 67 -2.73 4.66 -8.00
N SER A 68 -1.48 4.88 -8.34
CA SER A 68 -0.69 3.98 -9.18
C SER A 68 -0.25 2.75 -8.39
N LEU A 69 0.20 1.70 -9.08
CA LEU A 69 0.78 0.50 -8.46
C LEU A 69 1.90 0.85 -7.48
N GLN A 70 2.80 1.78 -7.87
CA GLN A 70 3.92 2.18 -7.02
C GLN A 70 3.46 2.94 -5.77
N GLU A 71 2.44 3.78 -5.87
CA GLU A 71 1.88 4.48 -4.71
C GLU A 71 1.20 3.53 -3.74
N ILE A 72 0.51 2.49 -4.24
CA ILE A 72 -0.05 1.42 -3.40
C ILE A 72 1.08 0.70 -2.66
N GLN A 73 2.13 0.28 -3.36
CA GLN A 73 3.27 -0.41 -2.72
C GLN A 73 3.92 0.48 -1.66
N ASN A 74 4.23 1.74 -2.00
CA ASN A 74 4.83 2.70 -1.07
C ASN A 74 3.95 2.93 0.17
N PHE A 75 2.63 2.96 -0.02
CA PHE A 75 1.68 3.10 1.09
C PHE A 75 1.76 1.88 2.01
N LEU A 76 1.69 0.67 1.48
CA LEU A 76 1.78 -0.56 2.26
C LEU A 76 3.10 -0.63 3.04
N ASP A 77 4.22 -0.34 2.38
CA ASP A 77 5.56 -0.28 3.01
C ASP A 77 5.64 0.75 4.14
N SER A 78 4.94 1.88 3.99
CA SER A 78 4.91 2.94 5.00
C SER A 78 4.12 2.57 6.26
N LYS A 79 3.09 1.73 6.11
CA LYS A 79 2.18 1.35 7.20
C LYS A 79 2.69 0.18 8.00
N ASN A 80 3.39 -0.73 7.36
CA ASN A 80 3.88 -1.92 8.02
C ASN A 80 5.34 -2.20 7.65
N LYS A 81 6.24 -1.67 8.47
CA LYS A 81 7.66 -2.03 8.44
C LYS A 81 7.85 -3.35 9.18
N CYS A 82 7.27 -4.40 8.65
CA CYS A 82 7.47 -5.69 9.28
C CYS A 82 8.89 -6.19 8.99
N ASP A 83 9.64 -6.42 10.04
CA ASP A 83 10.78 -7.29 9.98
C ASP A 83 10.25 -8.74 10.03
N ASN A 84 9.85 -9.22 8.87
CA ASN A 84 9.10 -10.44 8.64
C ASN A 84 9.81 -11.72 9.09
N ARG A 85 10.98 -11.59 9.65
CA ARG A 85 11.84 -12.70 10.05
C ARG A 85 12.08 -12.74 11.55
N ASP A 86 11.43 -11.85 12.30
CA ASP A 86 11.61 -11.86 13.74
C ASP A 86 10.73 -12.96 14.38
N TYR A 87 11.29 -14.18 14.36
CA TYR A 87 10.75 -15.31 15.09
C TYR A 87 10.48 -14.98 16.57
N ASN A 88 11.23 -14.06 17.17
CA ASN A 88 11.02 -13.64 18.55
C ASN A 88 9.73 -12.82 18.71
N LEU A 89 9.40 -11.96 17.73
CA LEU A 89 8.13 -11.24 17.73
C LEU A 89 6.95 -12.21 17.65
N TYR A 90 7.06 -13.23 16.80
CA TYR A 90 6.08 -14.29 16.72
C TYR A 90 5.91 -15.03 18.06
N LEU A 91 7.01 -15.45 18.69
CA LEU A 91 6.94 -16.14 19.98
C LEU A 91 6.35 -15.25 21.08
N GLN A 92 6.64 -13.96 21.08
CA GLN A 92 6.02 -13.02 22.01
C GLN A 92 4.51 -12.91 21.77
N TYR A 93 4.11 -12.81 20.52
CA TYR A 93 2.71 -12.63 20.15
C TYR A 93 1.91 -13.91 20.43
N THR A 94 2.39 -15.09 20.07
CA THR A 94 1.74 -16.37 20.36
C THR A 94 1.65 -16.65 21.86
N LYS A 95 2.67 -16.26 22.62
CA LYS A 95 2.65 -16.37 24.09
C LYS A 95 1.61 -15.44 24.73
N ALA A 96 1.43 -14.25 24.17
CA ALA A 96 0.44 -13.28 24.63
C ALA A 96 -1.00 -13.69 24.26
N HIS A 97 -1.16 -14.51 23.23
CA HIS A 97 -2.46 -14.92 22.68
C HIS A 97 -2.56 -16.44 22.53
N PRO A 98 -2.50 -17.22 23.62
CA PRO A 98 -2.38 -18.67 23.55
C PRO A 98 -3.62 -19.38 22.98
N ASN A 99 -4.76 -18.68 22.91
CA ASN A 99 -6.02 -19.25 22.40
C ASN A 99 -6.28 -18.93 20.91
N ILE A 100 -5.40 -18.19 20.26
CA ILE A 100 -5.52 -17.94 18.82
C ILE A 100 -4.82 -19.06 18.08
N GLN A 101 -5.56 -19.71 17.18
CA GLN A 101 -4.96 -20.66 16.23
C GLN A 101 -4.21 -19.85 15.16
N TRP A 102 -2.88 -19.86 15.25
CA TRP A 102 -1.98 -19.13 14.36
C TRP A 102 -1.79 -19.81 13.01
N HIS A 103 -2.32 -21.00 12.85
CA HIS A 103 -2.31 -21.77 11.62
C HIS A 103 -3.67 -22.43 11.46
N TRP A 104 -4.07 -22.60 10.23
CA TRP A 104 -5.28 -23.35 9.90
C TRP A 104 -5.08 -24.83 10.26
N GLU A 105 -6.13 -25.49 10.78
CA GLU A 105 -6.06 -26.94 11.02
C GLU A 105 -5.65 -27.67 9.74
N GLY A 106 -4.55 -28.42 9.83
CA GLY A 106 -4.01 -29.23 8.74
C GLY A 106 -2.90 -28.57 7.91
N GLU A 107 -2.60 -27.29 8.13
CA GLU A 107 -1.46 -26.63 7.47
C GLU A 107 -0.22 -26.68 8.37
N PRO A 108 0.92 -27.20 7.90
CA PRO A 108 2.14 -27.15 8.68
C PRO A 108 2.57 -25.70 8.87
N TYR A 109 2.76 -25.28 10.12
CA TYR A 109 3.41 -24.03 10.44
C TYR A 109 4.82 -24.01 9.84
N ASN A 110 5.05 -23.14 8.86
CA ASN A 110 6.34 -23.04 8.19
C ASN A 110 7.22 -21.88 8.71
N GLY A 111 6.81 -21.19 9.78
CA GLY A 111 7.54 -20.06 10.35
C GLY A 111 7.59 -18.83 9.45
N HIS A 112 6.72 -18.76 8.47
CA HIS A 112 6.71 -17.69 7.48
C HIS A 112 5.72 -16.60 7.92
N PHE A 113 6.24 -15.56 8.56
CA PHE A 113 5.49 -14.33 8.83
C PHE A 113 5.94 -13.29 7.83
N VAL A 114 5.07 -12.97 6.90
CA VAL A 114 5.31 -11.92 5.95
C VAL A 114 4.12 -10.99 6.00
N CYS A 115 4.36 -9.71 6.31
CA CYS A 115 3.29 -8.73 6.30
C CYS A 115 2.79 -8.45 4.88
N LEU A 116 1.59 -7.87 4.78
CA LEU A 116 0.92 -7.63 3.51
C LEU A 116 1.80 -6.93 2.47
N ALA A 117 2.63 -5.98 2.89
CA ALA A 117 3.50 -5.21 1.99
C ALA A 117 4.51 -6.08 1.22
N GLN A 118 4.90 -7.23 1.76
CA GLN A 118 5.94 -8.10 1.21
C GLN A 118 5.44 -9.50 0.82
N GLU A 119 4.21 -9.86 1.21
CA GLU A 119 3.64 -11.17 0.90
C GLU A 119 3.31 -11.29 -0.59
N ARG A 120 3.35 -12.53 -1.05
CA ARG A 120 3.00 -12.92 -2.42
C ARG A 120 1.90 -13.96 -2.40
N PHE A 121 1.02 -13.86 -3.36
CA PHE A 121 -0.20 -14.64 -3.43
C PHE A 121 -0.35 -15.31 -4.78
N SER A 122 -0.67 -16.59 -4.76
CA SER A 122 -1.09 -17.34 -5.95
C SER A 122 -2.52 -16.96 -6.36
N ASP A 123 -3.00 -17.53 -7.45
CA ASP A 123 -4.40 -17.42 -7.85
C ASP A 123 -5.35 -18.24 -6.94
N GLY A 124 -4.80 -19.10 -6.07
CA GLY A 124 -5.52 -19.89 -5.07
C GLY A 124 -5.37 -19.34 -3.66
N VAL A 125 -5.29 -20.27 -2.69
CA VAL A 125 -5.14 -19.94 -1.25
C VAL A 125 -3.70 -19.89 -0.77
N GLU A 126 -2.76 -20.30 -1.61
CA GLU A 126 -1.35 -20.42 -1.25
C GLU A 126 -0.67 -19.04 -1.25
N ILE A 127 0.23 -18.86 -0.30
CA ILE A 127 1.04 -17.65 -0.10
C ILE A 127 2.53 -17.93 -0.31
N GLY A 128 3.35 -16.90 -0.42
CA GLY A 128 4.80 -17.00 -0.56
C GLY A 128 5.29 -16.94 -2.01
N TYR A 129 4.42 -16.96 -3.00
CA TYR A 129 4.75 -16.80 -4.42
C TYR A 129 3.59 -16.19 -5.22
N GLY A 130 3.87 -15.72 -6.42
CA GLY A 130 2.88 -15.09 -7.30
C GLY A 130 2.92 -13.56 -7.24
N GLN A 131 1.76 -12.93 -7.23
CA GLN A 131 1.59 -11.48 -7.26
C GLN A 131 1.76 -10.86 -5.86
N THR A 132 2.26 -9.63 -5.80
CA THR A 132 2.25 -8.83 -4.57
C THR A 132 0.83 -8.36 -4.24
N ALA A 133 0.60 -7.99 -2.97
CA ALA A 133 -0.68 -7.38 -2.58
C ALA A 133 -0.98 -6.09 -3.38
N ALA A 134 0.03 -5.27 -3.65
CA ALA A 134 -0.12 -4.06 -4.44
C ALA A 134 -0.55 -4.36 -5.88
N GLU A 135 0.03 -5.38 -6.53
CA GLU A 135 -0.37 -5.82 -7.88
C GLU A 135 -1.82 -6.31 -7.91
N ILE A 136 -2.24 -7.06 -6.89
CA ILE A 136 -3.60 -7.59 -6.79
C ILE A 136 -4.61 -6.45 -6.56
N ILE A 137 -4.32 -5.54 -5.61
CA ILE A 137 -5.19 -4.40 -5.33
C ILE A 137 -5.31 -3.50 -6.56
N TYR A 138 -4.18 -3.20 -7.22
CA TYR A 138 -4.17 -2.40 -8.44
C TYR A 138 -4.95 -3.09 -9.56
N GLY A 139 -4.71 -4.38 -9.81
CA GLY A 139 -5.39 -5.15 -10.84
C GLY A 139 -6.92 -5.16 -10.66
N ALA A 140 -7.40 -5.46 -9.46
CA ALA A 140 -8.82 -5.44 -9.14
C ALA A 140 -9.43 -4.03 -9.27
N ALA A 141 -8.70 -3.00 -8.82
CA ALA A 141 -9.11 -1.61 -8.95
C ALA A 141 -9.30 -1.19 -10.42
N GLN A 142 -8.38 -1.59 -11.31
CA GLN A 142 -8.49 -1.30 -12.74
C GLN A 142 -9.62 -2.10 -13.41
N GLU A 143 -9.72 -3.39 -13.13
CA GLU A 143 -10.71 -4.28 -13.76
C GLU A 143 -12.14 -3.86 -13.44
N TYR A 144 -12.42 -3.58 -12.17
CA TYR A 144 -13.77 -3.21 -11.72
C TYR A 144 -14.00 -1.70 -11.63
N ARG A 145 -13.03 -0.87 -12.02
CA ARG A 145 -13.11 0.60 -11.93
C ARG A 145 -13.53 1.06 -10.54
N ILE A 146 -12.83 0.59 -9.53
CA ILE A 146 -12.98 0.95 -8.11
C ILE A 146 -11.72 1.66 -7.65
N ASN A 147 -11.87 2.67 -6.82
CA ASN A 147 -10.74 3.36 -6.19
C ASN A 147 -9.92 2.38 -5.33
N PRO A 148 -8.61 2.19 -5.57
CA PRO A 148 -7.78 1.28 -4.78
C PRO A 148 -7.73 1.63 -3.30
N GLN A 149 -7.92 2.90 -2.92
CA GLN A 149 -8.01 3.31 -1.51
C GLN A 149 -9.19 2.66 -0.79
N VAL A 150 -10.30 2.44 -1.48
CA VAL A 150 -11.48 1.76 -0.92
C VAL A 150 -11.14 0.31 -0.56
N LEU A 151 -10.42 -0.40 -1.44
CA LEU A 151 -9.98 -1.78 -1.18
C LEU A 151 -8.96 -1.84 -0.02
N ILE A 152 -8.06 -0.87 0.08
CA ILE A 152 -7.11 -0.75 1.18
C ILE A 152 -7.84 -0.51 2.52
N VAL A 153 -8.82 0.40 2.54
CA VAL A 153 -9.64 0.67 3.74
C VAL A 153 -10.44 -0.57 4.15
N LEU A 154 -10.99 -1.30 3.18
CA LEU A 154 -11.70 -2.55 3.44
C LEU A 154 -10.79 -3.57 4.12
N LEU A 155 -9.57 -3.80 3.60
CA LEU A 155 -8.60 -4.71 4.21
C LEU A 155 -8.24 -4.32 5.65
N GLN A 156 -8.11 -3.03 5.93
CA GLN A 156 -7.86 -2.57 7.30
C GLN A 156 -9.05 -2.81 8.21
N LYS A 157 -10.27 -2.57 7.70
CA LYS A 157 -11.50 -2.70 8.49
C LYS A 157 -11.83 -4.15 8.81
N GLU A 158 -11.72 -5.06 7.82
CA GLU A 158 -12.19 -6.44 7.97
C GLU A 158 -11.15 -7.35 8.65
N SER A 159 -9.86 -7.16 8.38
CA SER A 159 -8.80 -8.08 8.84
C SER A 159 -7.59 -7.38 9.45
N SER A 160 -7.58 -6.05 9.56
CA SER A 160 -6.44 -5.25 10.05
C SER A 160 -5.14 -5.43 9.26
N LEU A 161 -5.15 -6.07 8.11
CA LEU A 161 -3.98 -6.52 7.35
C LEU A 161 -3.02 -5.38 6.95
N ILE A 162 -3.51 -4.13 6.86
CA ILE A 162 -2.65 -2.99 6.53
C ILE A 162 -1.64 -2.70 7.63
N THR A 163 -1.99 -2.93 8.88
CA THR A 163 -1.16 -2.61 10.05
C THR A 163 -0.73 -3.83 10.85
N ASP A 164 -1.24 -5.01 10.51
CA ASP A 164 -0.87 -6.24 11.20
C ASP A 164 0.59 -6.62 10.91
N LYS A 165 1.36 -6.76 11.97
CA LYS A 165 2.78 -7.14 11.91
C LYS A 165 3.01 -8.64 11.85
N VAL A 166 1.98 -9.42 12.17
CA VAL A 166 2.07 -10.89 12.30
C VAL A 166 0.80 -11.53 11.71
N PRO A 167 0.45 -11.21 10.46
CA PRO A 167 -0.73 -11.81 9.84
C PRO A 167 -0.53 -13.31 9.68
N ASN A 168 -1.61 -14.05 9.82
CA ASN A 168 -1.61 -15.49 9.63
C ASN A 168 -2.27 -15.88 8.30
N THR A 169 -2.18 -17.15 7.92
CA THR A 169 -2.74 -17.64 6.65
C THR A 169 -4.27 -17.49 6.59
N HIS A 170 -4.95 -17.55 7.73
CA HIS A 170 -6.39 -17.35 7.81
C HIS A 170 -6.78 -15.92 7.46
N ASP A 171 -6.04 -14.91 7.93
CA ASP A 171 -6.30 -13.50 7.64
C ASP A 171 -6.18 -13.20 6.14
N TYR A 172 -5.22 -13.81 5.47
CA TYR A 172 -5.10 -13.71 4.02
C TYR A 172 -6.17 -14.47 3.26
N ARG A 173 -6.58 -15.65 3.78
CA ARG A 173 -7.58 -16.50 3.15
C ARG A 173 -8.95 -15.84 3.07
N GLN A 174 -9.31 -15.04 4.07
CA GLN A 174 -10.60 -14.38 4.24
C GLN A 174 -10.48 -12.86 4.35
N ALA A 175 -9.52 -12.30 3.67
CA ALA A 175 -9.01 -10.93 3.83
C ALA A 175 -10.08 -9.81 3.84
N THR A 176 -11.18 -10.00 3.14
CA THR A 176 -12.29 -9.02 3.07
C THR A 176 -13.59 -9.52 3.69
N GLY A 177 -13.61 -10.76 4.20
CA GLY A 177 -14.83 -11.39 4.71
C GLY A 177 -15.84 -11.77 3.62
N TYR A 178 -15.48 -11.66 2.32
CA TYR A 178 -16.40 -12.02 1.26
C TYR A 178 -16.76 -13.50 1.32
N GLY A 179 -18.05 -13.81 1.29
CA GLY A 179 -18.53 -15.19 1.41
C GLY A 179 -18.49 -15.75 2.83
N CYS A 180 -18.32 -14.91 3.86
CA CYS A 180 -18.30 -15.27 5.28
C CYS A 180 -19.54 -14.70 5.99
N PRO A 181 -20.68 -15.39 5.99
CA PRO A 181 -21.86 -14.92 6.69
C PRO A 181 -21.70 -15.08 8.21
N ASP A 182 -22.30 -14.18 9.00
CA ASP A 182 -22.22 -14.19 10.47
C ASP A 182 -22.78 -15.45 11.13
N THR A 183 -23.67 -16.16 10.43
CA THR A 183 -24.43 -17.29 10.99
C THR A 183 -24.01 -18.66 10.46
N ALA A 184 -23.01 -18.73 9.58
CA ALA A 184 -22.53 -19.97 8.99
C ALA A 184 -21.03 -19.93 8.70
N ALA A 185 -20.43 -21.09 8.40
CA ALA A 185 -19.06 -21.16 7.95
C ALA A 185 -18.87 -20.39 6.63
N CYS A 186 -17.67 -19.82 6.43
CA CYS A 186 -17.30 -19.17 5.16
C CYS A 186 -17.34 -20.18 4.01
N ASP A 187 -17.76 -19.72 2.85
CA ASP A 187 -17.76 -20.52 1.62
C ASP A 187 -16.34 -20.58 1.04
N SER A 188 -15.74 -21.76 1.10
CA SER A 188 -14.35 -21.99 0.69
C SER A 188 -14.05 -21.65 -0.78
N LYS A 189 -15.06 -21.56 -1.66
CA LYS A 189 -14.87 -21.14 -3.05
C LYS A 189 -14.38 -19.69 -3.19
N TYR A 190 -14.53 -18.88 -2.14
CA TYR A 190 -14.08 -17.49 -2.10
C TYR A 190 -12.75 -17.31 -1.35
N TYR A 191 -12.12 -18.38 -0.89
CA TYR A 191 -10.86 -18.31 -0.18
C TYR A 191 -9.71 -17.83 -1.08
N GLY A 192 -8.71 -17.22 -0.44
CA GLY A 192 -7.49 -16.71 -1.05
C GLY A 192 -7.49 -15.20 -1.25
N PHE A 193 -6.36 -14.56 -0.96
CA PHE A 193 -6.23 -13.10 -0.93
C PHE A 193 -6.69 -12.45 -2.24
N LYS A 194 -6.21 -12.94 -3.38
CA LYS A 194 -6.58 -12.42 -4.69
C LYS A 194 -8.09 -12.54 -4.93
N ASN A 195 -8.65 -13.72 -4.67
CA ASN A 195 -10.08 -13.96 -4.85
C ASN A 195 -10.92 -13.01 -3.97
N GLN A 196 -10.55 -12.85 -2.71
CA GLN A 196 -11.22 -11.94 -1.77
C GLN A 196 -11.23 -10.49 -2.28
N ILE A 197 -10.11 -9.97 -2.77
CA ILE A 197 -10.00 -8.60 -3.26
C ILE A 197 -10.82 -8.41 -4.55
N TYR A 198 -10.72 -9.35 -5.50
CA TYR A 198 -11.46 -9.25 -6.74
C TYR A 198 -12.98 -9.34 -6.54
N ARG A 199 -13.44 -10.22 -5.65
CA ARG A 199 -14.87 -10.33 -5.31
C ARG A 199 -15.40 -9.11 -4.58
N ALA A 200 -14.61 -8.51 -3.70
CA ALA A 200 -14.99 -7.26 -3.06
C ALA A 200 -15.11 -6.11 -4.07
N ALA A 201 -14.14 -5.97 -4.99
CA ALA A 201 -14.18 -4.96 -6.04
C ALA A 201 -15.37 -5.16 -6.99
N GLU A 202 -15.66 -6.39 -7.39
CA GLU A 202 -16.83 -6.77 -8.18
C GLU A 202 -18.13 -6.35 -7.50
N LEU A 203 -18.28 -6.66 -6.21
CA LEU A 203 -19.46 -6.29 -5.43
C LEU A 203 -19.63 -4.77 -5.33
N PHE A 204 -18.55 -4.03 -5.07
CA PHE A 204 -18.59 -2.57 -5.06
C PHE A 204 -19.00 -2.01 -6.43
N ARG A 205 -18.48 -2.55 -7.52
CA ARG A 205 -18.88 -2.14 -8.88
C ARG A 205 -20.34 -2.44 -9.14
N TYR A 206 -20.79 -3.64 -8.81
CA TYR A 206 -22.19 -4.02 -8.95
C TYR A 206 -23.12 -3.05 -8.20
N THR A 207 -22.76 -2.71 -6.95
CA THR A 207 -23.54 -1.78 -6.11
C THR A 207 -23.59 -0.37 -6.71
N LEU A 208 -22.47 0.13 -7.26
CA LEU A 208 -22.44 1.42 -7.94
C LEU A 208 -23.33 1.45 -9.18
N ASP A 209 -23.40 0.34 -9.93
CA ASP A 209 -24.15 0.29 -11.19
C ASP A 209 -25.66 0.08 -10.97
N HIS A 210 -26.05 -0.59 -9.88
CA HIS A 210 -27.45 -1.00 -9.65
C HIS A 210 -28.10 -0.31 -8.44
N GLY A 211 -27.33 0.42 -7.67
CA GLY A 211 -27.79 0.98 -6.40
C GLY A 211 -27.86 -0.08 -5.29
N TYR A 212 -28.04 0.39 -4.06
CA TYR A 212 -28.30 -0.47 -2.90
C TYR A 212 -29.79 -0.72 -2.81
N SER A 213 -30.25 -1.94 -3.07
CA SER A 213 -31.61 -2.36 -2.67
C SER A 213 -31.53 -2.88 -1.22
N LEU A 214 -32.07 -2.09 -0.29
CA LEU A 214 -32.34 -2.56 1.07
C LEU A 214 -33.49 -3.57 1.04
#